data_0f93e148338b923a384e6775bcb6142a
#
_entry.id   0f93e148338b923a384e6775bcb6142a
#
_cell.length_a   1.000
_cell.length_b   1.000
_cell.length_c   1.000
_cell.angle_alpha   90.00
_cell.angle_beta   90.00
_cell.angle_gamma   90.00
#
_symmetry.space_group_name_H-M   'P 1'
#
loop_
_entity.id
_entity.type
_entity.pdbx_description
1 polymer ?
#
loop_
_entity_poly.entity_id
_entity_poly.type
_entity_poly.pdbx_seq_one_letter_code
_entity_poly.pdbx_strand_id
1 'polypeptide(L)'
;SAAQNLSPAYPRRAAWGTAGSLRAWQAAALGQYLETMPQDFLAVATPGAGKTTFALRVATELLSSGDVHKVTIVCPTEHLKYQWAEAAARVGIHIDPSYSNSQGALGSRFDGVALTYAQVAANANLHRARTDQARTLVILDEIHHGGDALSWGDAIREAFTPARRRLALTGTPFRSDTSPI
;
A
#
# COMPACT_ATOMS: atom_id res chain seq x y z
N SER A 1 -21.18 -10.31 11.27
CA SER A 1 -20.29 -9.97 10.18
C SER A 1 -18.92 -9.60 10.73
N ALA A 2 -17.97 -9.59 9.85
CA ALA A 2 -16.62 -9.24 10.26
C ALA A 2 -16.58 -7.84 10.85
N ALA A 3 -17.36 -6.93 10.31
CA ALA A 3 -17.39 -5.58 10.81
C ALA A 3 -17.83 -5.51 12.26
N GLN A 4 -18.72 -6.37 12.62
CA GLN A 4 -19.22 -6.37 13.98
C GLN A 4 -18.23 -6.91 14.96
N ASN A 5 -17.27 -7.67 14.46
CA ASN A 5 -16.28 -8.29 15.31
C ASN A 5 -15.02 -7.48 15.45
N LEU A 6 -14.97 -6.34 14.79
CA LEU A 6 -13.78 -5.52 14.87
C LEU A 6 -13.72 -4.81 16.19
N SER A 7 -12.49 -4.59 16.63
CA SER A 7 -12.25 -3.85 17.85
C SER A 7 -12.91 -2.50 17.78
N PRO A 8 -13.41 -1.99 18.87
CA PRO A 8 -13.98 -0.65 18.89
C PRO A 8 -13.02 0.42 18.39
N ALA A 9 -11.74 0.13 18.41
CA ALA A 9 -10.79 1.09 17.91
C ALA A 9 -10.90 1.30 16.39
N TYR A 10 -11.58 0.41 15.70
CA TYR A 10 -11.64 0.46 14.26
C TYR A 10 -13.04 0.53 13.68
N PRO A 11 -14.02 1.05 14.38
CA PRO A 11 -15.36 1.04 13.81
C PRO A 11 -15.44 1.81 12.52
N ARG A 12 -14.65 2.86 12.41
CA ARG A 12 -14.66 3.62 11.17
C ARG A 12 -14.05 2.85 10.02
N ARG A 13 -12.96 2.17 10.28
CA ARG A 13 -12.33 1.38 9.23
C ARG A 13 -13.22 0.26 8.77
N ALA A 14 -14.04 -0.22 9.66
CA ALA A 14 -14.95 -1.28 9.30
C ALA A 14 -16.18 -0.76 8.63
N ALA A 15 -16.58 0.43 9.01
CA ALA A 15 -17.85 0.94 8.55
C ALA A 15 -17.77 1.56 7.20
N TRP A 16 -16.69 1.52 6.57
CA TRP A 16 -16.55 2.21 5.36
C TRP A 16 -17.42 1.73 4.28
N GLY A 17 -18.39 1.11 4.52
CA GLY A 17 -19.31 0.74 3.53
C GLY A 17 -18.67 -0.04 2.40
N THR A 18 -17.40 -0.06 2.40
CA THR A 18 -16.71 -0.74 1.34
C THR A 18 -16.84 -2.23 1.48
N ALA A 19 -17.10 -2.68 2.67
CA ALA A 19 -17.23 -4.10 2.88
C ALA A 19 -18.35 -4.67 2.02
N GLY A 20 -19.45 -3.96 1.96
CA GLY A 20 -20.57 -4.45 1.21
C GLY A 20 -20.49 -4.15 -0.27
N SER A 21 -19.51 -3.39 -0.69
CA SER A 21 -19.43 -2.98 -2.06
C SER A 21 -18.21 -3.50 -2.81
N LEU A 22 -17.52 -4.47 -2.23
CA LEU A 22 -16.38 -5.04 -2.92
C LEU A 22 -16.85 -5.76 -4.18
N ARG A 23 -16.13 -5.53 -5.26
CA ARG A 23 -16.39 -6.27 -6.49
C ARG A 23 -15.96 -7.71 -6.30
N ALA A 24 -16.46 -8.57 -7.16
CA ALA A 24 -16.19 -10.00 -7.03
C ALA A 24 -14.69 -10.29 -6.98
N TRP A 25 -13.92 -9.65 -7.85
CA TRP A 25 -12.48 -9.93 -7.86
C TRP A 25 -11.80 -9.42 -6.57
N GLN A 26 -12.30 -8.31 -6.04
CA GLN A 26 -11.73 -7.76 -4.82
C GLN A 26 -12.00 -8.68 -3.64
N ALA A 27 -13.21 -9.18 -3.57
CA ALA A 27 -13.56 -10.08 -2.48
C ALA A 27 -12.76 -11.39 -2.57
N ALA A 28 -12.62 -11.91 -3.77
CA ALA A 28 -11.85 -13.15 -3.95
C ALA A 28 -10.38 -12.94 -3.62
N ALA A 29 -9.80 -11.84 -4.08
CA ALA A 29 -8.41 -11.55 -3.81
C ALA A 29 -8.18 -11.29 -2.33
N LEU A 30 -9.09 -10.60 -1.69
CA LEU A 30 -8.97 -10.34 -0.26
C LEU A 30 -9.03 -11.65 0.52
N GLY A 31 -9.95 -12.52 0.17
CA GLY A 31 -10.05 -13.81 0.83
C GLY A 31 -8.76 -14.60 0.69
N GLN A 32 -8.22 -14.65 -0.51
CA GLN A 32 -6.96 -15.35 -0.74
C GLN A 32 -5.83 -14.72 0.06
N TYR A 33 -5.78 -13.40 0.08
CA TYR A 33 -4.74 -12.71 0.82
C TYR A 33 -4.81 -13.03 2.31
N LEU A 34 -6.00 -12.93 2.88
CA LEU A 34 -6.15 -13.16 4.32
C LEU A 34 -5.91 -14.61 4.69
N GLU A 35 -6.21 -15.52 3.79
CA GLU A 35 -6.01 -16.93 4.06
C GLU A 35 -4.53 -17.29 4.04
N THR A 36 -3.77 -16.74 3.10
CA THR A 36 -2.38 -17.10 2.93
C THR A 36 -1.42 -16.17 3.64
N MET A 37 -1.84 -14.95 3.92
CA MET A 37 -1.02 -13.92 4.57
C MET A 37 0.38 -13.86 3.98
N PRO A 38 0.50 -13.58 2.68
CA PRO A 38 1.82 -13.61 2.04
C PRO A 38 2.62 -12.38 2.38
N GLN A 39 3.93 -12.51 2.34
CA GLN A 39 4.79 -11.34 2.48
C GLN A 39 4.71 -10.48 1.21
N ASP A 40 4.60 -11.10 0.07
CA ASP A 40 4.51 -10.41 -1.21
C ASP A 40 3.26 -10.83 -1.96
N PHE A 41 2.52 -9.87 -2.47
CA PHE A 41 1.32 -10.15 -3.22
C PHE A 41 1.22 -9.18 -4.38
N LEU A 42 0.89 -9.69 -5.56
CA LEU A 42 0.68 -8.86 -6.74
C LEU A 42 -0.78 -8.91 -7.13
N ALA A 43 -1.42 -7.75 -7.17
CA ALA A 43 -2.79 -7.65 -7.64
C ALA A 43 -2.81 -7.01 -9.02
N VAL A 44 -3.36 -7.73 -9.98
CA VAL A 44 -3.46 -7.26 -11.35
C VAL A 44 -4.92 -7.05 -11.67
N ALA A 45 -5.27 -5.84 -12.09
CA ALA A 45 -6.63 -5.52 -12.42
C ALA A 45 -6.64 -4.39 -13.42
N THR A 46 -7.63 -4.37 -14.30
CA THR A 46 -7.69 -3.31 -15.29
C THR A 46 -7.91 -1.96 -14.62
N PRO A 47 -7.50 -0.89 -15.28
CA PRO A 47 -7.73 0.46 -14.74
C PRO A 47 -9.21 0.66 -14.43
N GLY A 48 -9.48 1.30 -13.33
CA GLY A 48 -10.85 1.52 -12.90
C GLY A 48 -11.49 0.34 -12.20
N ALA A 49 -10.76 -0.73 -12.01
CA ALA A 49 -11.32 -1.92 -11.39
C ALA A 49 -11.29 -1.89 -9.87
N GLY A 50 -10.80 -0.82 -9.28
CA GLY A 50 -10.85 -0.70 -7.82
C GLY A 50 -9.61 -1.21 -7.10
N LYS A 51 -8.44 -1.06 -7.70
CA LYS A 51 -7.20 -1.47 -7.05
C LYS A 51 -6.98 -0.74 -5.73
N THR A 52 -7.27 0.57 -5.73
CA THR A 52 -7.08 1.38 -4.53
C THR A 52 -7.96 0.88 -3.40
N THR A 53 -9.22 0.59 -3.70
CA THR A 53 -10.14 0.06 -2.70
C THR A 53 -9.63 -1.26 -2.14
N PHE A 54 -9.16 -2.14 -3.01
CA PHE A 54 -8.61 -3.41 -2.58
C PHE A 54 -7.40 -3.20 -1.65
N ALA A 55 -6.46 -2.37 -2.08
CA ALA A 55 -5.25 -2.17 -1.30
C ALA A 55 -5.54 -1.57 0.07
N LEU A 56 -6.47 -0.61 0.11
CA LEU A 56 -6.81 0.01 1.39
C LEU A 56 -7.59 -0.96 2.28
N ARG A 57 -8.33 -1.88 1.71
CA ARG A 57 -8.99 -2.90 2.50
C ARG A 57 -7.97 -3.84 3.11
N VAL A 58 -6.95 -4.24 2.35
CA VAL A 58 -5.86 -5.04 2.89
C VAL A 58 -5.17 -4.29 4.02
N ALA A 59 -4.87 -3.00 3.79
CA ALA A 59 -4.20 -2.20 4.82
C ALA A 59 -5.03 -2.16 6.10
N THR A 60 -6.33 -2.00 5.94
CA THR A 60 -7.21 -1.95 7.10
C THR A 60 -7.19 -3.25 7.88
N GLU A 61 -7.27 -4.37 7.17
CA GLU A 61 -7.27 -5.66 7.83
C GLU A 61 -5.96 -5.88 8.58
N LEU A 62 -4.84 -5.53 7.96
CA LEU A 62 -3.55 -5.74 8.59
C LEU A 62 -3.33 -4.80 9.77
N LEU A 63 -3.79 -3.56 9.67
CA LEU A 63 -3.70 -2.64 10.80
C LEU A 63 -4.61 -3.07 11.94
N SER A 64 -5.81 -3.52 11.61
CA SER A 64 -6.77 -3.94 12.63
C SER A 64 -6.28 -5.14 13.40
N SER A 65 -5.64 -6.06 12.73
CA SER A 65 -5.16 -7.28 13.38
C SER A 65 -3.83 -7.06 14.10
N GLY A 66 -3.19 -5.92 13.90
CA GLY A 66 -1.88 -5.68 14.49
C GLY A 66 -0.75 -6.34 13.73
N ASP A 67 -1.03 -6.91 12.57
CA ASP A 67 0.02 -7.51 11.75
C ASP A 67 1.01 -6.44 11.31
N VAL A 68 0.50 -5.26 11.00
CA VAL A 68 1.36 -4.11 10.71
C VAL A 68 0.91 -2.92 11.54
N HIS A 69 1.82 -1.97 11.71
CA HIS A 69 1.54 -0.75 12.44
C HIS A 69 1.69 0.49 11.57
N LYS A 70 2.31 0.37 10.42
CA LYS A 70 2.53 1.49 9.52
C LYS A 70 2.26 1.06 8.08
N VAL A 71 1.92 2.05 7.25
CA VAL A 71 1.68 1.82 5.83
C VAL A 71 2.49 2.83 5.02
N THR A 72 3.23 2.35 4.05
CA THR A 72 3.94 3.21 3.11
C THR A 72 3.35 2.96 1.73
N ILE A 73 2.94 4.04 1.06
CA ILE A 73 2.38 3.93 -0.28
C ILE A 73 3.35 4.58 -1.24
N VAL A 74 3.73 3.87 -2.29
CA VAL A 74 4.65 4.39 -3.29
C VAL A 74 3.92 4.45 -4.61
N CYS A 75 3.95 5.61 -5.26
CA CYS A 75 3.20 5.82 -6.49
C CYS A 75 4.04 6.62 -7.49
N PRO A 76 3.61 6.68 -8.76
CA PRO A 76 4.43 7.30 -9.80
C PRO A 76 4.55 8.82 -9.75
N THR A 77 3.55 9.52 -9.23
CA THR A 77 3.54 10.99 -9.34
C THR A 77 3.18 11.66 -8.04
N GLU A 78 3.57 12.93 -7.93
CA GLU A 78 3.22 13.73 -6.77
C GLU A 78 1.71 13.84 -6.60
N HIS A 79 1.00 13.99 -7.69
CA HIS A 79 -0.45 14.13 -7.63
C HIS A 79 -1.09 12.89 -7.04
N LEU A 80 -0.60 11.72 -7.40
CA LEU A 80 -1.16 10.47 -6.89
C LEU A 80 -0.94 10.30 -5.40
N LYS A 81 0.12 10.89 -4.85
CA LYS A 81 0.32 10.83 -3.40
C LYS A 81 -0.88 11.42 -2.65
N TYR A 82 -1.37 12.54 -3.15
CA TYR A 82 -2.49 13.19 -2.48
C TYR A 82 -3.79 12.45 -2.70
N GLN A 83 -3.97 11.84 -3.86
CA GLN A 83 -5.14 11.02 -4.10
C GLN A 83 -5.16 9.80 -3.18
N TRP A 84 -4.00 9.18 -2.99
CA TRP A 84 -3.91 8.04 -2.07
C TRP A 84 -4.20 8.45 -0.64
N ALA A 85 -3.63 9.59 -0.21
CA ALA A 85 -3.84 10.05 1.15
C ALA A 85 -5.32 10.35 1.39
N GLU A 86 -5.98 10.93 0.40
CA GLU A 86 -7.38 11.25 0.52
C GLU A 86 -8.24 9.98 0.58
N ALA A 87 -7.94 9.02 -0.27
CA ALA A 87 -8.68 7.76 -0.25
C ALA A 87 -8.46 7.03 1.08
N ALA A 88 -7.23 7.05 1.57
CA ALA A 88 -6.92 6.42 2.85
C ALA A 88 -7.67 7.08 4.00
N ALA A 89 -7.75 8.40 3.97
CA ALA A 89 -8.44 9.13 5.03
C ALA A 89 -9.92 8.74 5.10
N ARG A 90 -10.52 8.46 3.95
CA ARG A 90 -11.92 8.06 3.94
C ARG A 90 -12.16 6.73 4.64
N VAL A 91 -11.14 5.93 4.79
CA VAL A 91 -11.27 4.66 5.51
C VAL A 91 -10.53 4.70 6.85
N GLY A 92 -10.19 5.88 7.31
CA GLY A 92 -9.64 6.04 8.64
C GLY A 92 -8.14 5.83 8.76
N ILE A 93 -7.43 5.79 7.65
CA ILE A 93 -5.99 5.62 7.65
C ILE A 93 -5.36 6.98 7.34
N HIS A 94 -4.51 7.46 8.23
CA HIS A 94 -3.94 8.79 8.09
C HIS A 94 -2.56 8.71 7.45
N ILE A 95 -2.49 9.12 6.19
CA ILE A 95 -1.27 9.08 5.40
C ILE A 95 -0.79 10.49 5.15
N ASP A 96 0.50 10.74 5.36
CA ASP A 96 1.10 12.05 5.10
C ASP A 96 1.60 12.09 3.65
N PRO A 97 0.95 12.86 2.77
CA PRO A 97 1.38 12.92 1.37
C PRO A 97 2.49 13.94 1.14
N SER A 98 2.78 14.75 2.14
CA SER A 98 3.82 15.78 1.98
C SER A 98 5.11 15.43 2.68
N TYR A 99 5.23 14.21 3.16
CA TYR A 99 6.47 13.79 3.78
C TYR A 99 7.63 13.93 2.80
N SER A 100 8.71 14.57 3.24
CA SER A 100 9.89 14.73 2.40
C SER A 100 11.08 14.00 3.02
N ASN A 101 12.05 13.67 2.17
CA ASN A 101 13.23 12.94 2.64
C ASN A 101 14.01 13.72 3.69
N SER A 102 13.90 15.04 3.66
CA SER A 102 14.63 15.86 4.63
C SER A 102 13.94 15.94 5.99
N GLN A 103 12.71 15.47 6.07
CA GLN A 103 11.94 15.58 7.29
C GLN A 103 12.40 14.62 8.38
N GLY A 104 12.83 13.45 7.98
CA GLY A 104 13.27 12.44 8.94
C GLY A 104 12.12 11.71 9.57
N ALA A 105 11.74 12.08 10.78
CA ALA A 105 10.72 11.36 11.50
C ALA A 105 9.30 11.71 11.03
N LEU A 106 8.43 10.73 11.05
CA LEU A 106 7.03 10.94 10.72
C LEU A 106 6.29 11.42 11.97
N GLY A 107 5.34 12.32 11.78
CA GLY A 107 4.52 12.76 12.91
C GLY A 107 3.71 11.61 13.49
N SER A 108 3.54 11.63 14.79
CA SER A 108 2.92 10.51 15.50
C SER A 108 1.46 10.29 15.14
N ARG A 109 0.79 11.30 14.59
CA ARG A 109 -0.61 11.16 14.22
C ARG A 109 -0.83 10.45 12.90
N PHE A 110 0.25 10.18 12.15
CA PHE A 110 0.12 9.52 10.86
C PHE A 110 0.35 8.03 10.98
N ASP A 111 -0.41 7.28 10.21
CA ASP A 111 -0.23 5.84 10.09
C ASP A 111 0.84 5.50 9.07
N GLY A 112 1.23 6.47 8.25
CA GLY A 112 2.24 6.24 7.25
C GLY A 112 2.38 7.40 6.30
N VAL A 113 3.07 7.16 5.20
CA VAL A 113 3.39 8.19 4.22
C VAL A 113 3.05 7.73 2.81
N ALA A 114 2.89 8.70 1.91
CA ALA A 114 2.83 8.44 0.49
C ALA A 114 4.07 9.06 -0.16
N LEU A 115 4.74 8.28 -0.98
CA LEU A 115 6.01 8.64 -1.60
C LEU A 115 5.93 8.42 -3.11
N THR A 116 6.79 9.11 -3.86
CA THR A 116 6.97 8.74 -5.25
C THR A 116 8.14 7.77 -5.37
N TYR A 117 8.20 7.04 -6.48
CA TYR A 117 9.34 6.17 -6.73
C TYR A 117 10.64 6.97 -6.79
N ALA A 118 10.57 8.17 -7.37
CA ALA A 118 11.76 9.02 -7.44
C ALA A 118 12.24 9.42 -6.05
N GLN A 119 11.30 9.69 -5.15
CA GLN A 119 11.65 10.06 -3.79
C GLN A 119 12.35 8.91 -3.05
N VAL A 120 11.87 7.70 -3.25
CA VAL A 120 12.52 6.53 -2.67
C VAL A 120 13.93 6.36 -3.25
N ALA A 121 14.04 6.49 -4.57
CA ALA A 121 15.34 6.31 -5.22
C ALA A 121 16.34 7.36 -4.78
N ALA A 122 15.88 8.55 -4.44
CA ALA A 122 16.78 9.62 -4.02
C ALA A 122 17.45 9.32 -2.68
N ASN A 123 16.83 8.53 -1.82
CA ASN A 123 17.44 8.16 -0.55
C ASN A 123 16.86 6.85 -0.05
N ALA A 124 17.27 5.78 -0.69
CA ALA A 124 16.73 4.45 -0.36
C ALA A 124 17.07 4.06 1.09
N ASN A 125 18.22 4.48 1.58
CA ASN A 125 18.62 4.12 2.94
C ASN A 125 17.69 4.73 3.99
N LEU A 126 17.24 5.94 3.77
CA LEU A 126 16.29 6.57 4.66
C LEU A 126 15.02 5.74 4.75
N HIS A 127 14.49 5.34 3.59
CA HIS A 127 13.24 4.62 3.58
C HIS A 127 13.39 3.19 4.08
N ARG A 128 14.58 2.62 3.93
CA ARG A 128 14.86 1.33 4.54
C ARG A 128 14.83 1.45 6.06
N ALA A 129 15.47 2.48 6.60
CA ALA A 129 15.48 2.68 8.05
C ALA A 129 14.08 2.89 8.59
N ARG A 130 13.28 3.70 7.89
CA ARG A 130 11.90 3.93 8.30
C ARG A 130 11.09 2.64 8.29
N THR A 131 11.27 1.85 7.24
CA THR A 131 10.51 0.61 7.08
C THR A 131 10.90 -0.40 8.15
N ASP A 132 12.15 -0.38 8.57
CA ASP A 132 12.64 -1.32 9.58
C ASP A 132 12.20 -0.95 10.99
N GLN A 133 11.81 0.29 11.22
CA GLN A 133 11.47 0.75 12.57
C GLN A 133 10.17 0.19 13.09
N ALA A 134 9.27 -0.21 12.22
CA ALA A 134 7.98 -0.72 12.63
C ALA A 134 7.50 -1.72 11.59
N ARG A 135 6.61 -2.61 12.00
CA ARG A 135 6.03 -3.54 11.04
C ARG A 135 5.23 -2.75 10.02
N THR A 136 5.65 -2.78 8.79
CA THR A 136 5.13 -1.91 7.75
C THR A 136 4.58 -2.70 6.57
N LEU A 137 3.41 -2.28 6.11
CA LEU A 137 2.89 -2.71 4.82
C LEU A 137 3.34 -1.69 3.79
N VAL A 138 3.95 -2.14 2.71
CA VAL A 138 4.32 -1.27 1.60
C VAL A 138 3.40 -1.57 0.43
N ILE A 139 2.71 -0.54 -0.06
CA ILE A 139 1.86 -0.65 -1.24
C ILE A 139 2.59 0.01 -2.39
N LEU A 140 2.84 -0.76 -3.46
CA LEU A 140 3.58 -0.29 -4.62
C LEU A 140 2.61 -0.13 -5.79
N ASP A 141 2.16 1.11 -6.00
CA ASP A 141 1.14 1.39 -6.99
C ASP A 141 1.74 1.51 -8.37
N GLU A 142 1.11 0.87 -9.36
CA GLU A 142 1.56 0.91 -10.75
C GLU A 142 3.03 0.60 -10.85
N ILE A 143 3.42 -0.51 -10.26
CA ILE A 143 4.84 -0.83 -10.13
C ILE A 143 5.56 -0.89 -11.45
N HIS A 144 4.84 -1.20 -12.53
CA HIS A 144 5.47 -1.27 -13.84
C HIS A 144 5.81 0.10 -14.42
N HIS A 145 5.27 1.15 -13.82
CA HIS A 145 5.57 2.49 -14.28
C HIS A 145 6.86 3.01 -13.70
N GLY A 146 7.54 2.25 -12.97
CA GLY A 146 8.77 2.68 -12.49
C GLY A 146 9.64 2.92 -13.66
N GLY A 147 9.15 3.56 -14.63
CA GLY A 147 9.77 3.99 -15.76
C GLY A 147 11.10 3.44 -16.06
N ASP A 148 11.92 3.75 -15.31
CA ASP A 148 13.25 3.28 -15.45
C ASP A 148 13.41 2.18 -14.46
N ALA A 149 12.67 1.14 -14.70
CA ALA A 149 12.62 0.03 -13.79
C ALA A 149 13.99 -0.47 -13.41
N LEU A 150 14.93 -0.41 -14.33
CA LEU A 150 16.26 -0.89 -14.00
C LEU A 150 16.94 0.01 -12.99
N SER A 151 16.75 1.32 -13.11
CA SER A 151 17.42 2.22 -12.18
C SER A 151 16.69 2.32 -10.86
N TRP A 152 15.38 2.16 -10.87
CA TRP A 152 14.63 2.26 -9.63
C TRP A 152 14.46 0.94 -8.91
N GLY A 153 14.55 -0.16 -9.64
CA GLY A 153 14.32 -1.47 -9.06
C GLY A 153 15.21 -1.77 -7.88
N ASP A 154 16.48 -1.47 -8.00
CA ASP A 154 17.41 -1.72 -6.91
C ASP A 154 17.10 -0.86 -5.70
N ALA A 155 16.77 0.40 -5.93
CA ALA A 155 16.44 1.29 -4.81
C ALA A 155 15.18 0.83 -4.09
N ILE A 156 14.18 0.38 -4.84
CA ILE A 156 12.95 -0.10 -4.23
C ILE A 156 13.21 -1.35 -3.41
N ARG A 157 14.01 -2.27 -3.93
CA ARG A 157 14.37 -3.46 -3.17
C ARG A 157 15.12 -3.08 -1.91
N GLU A 158 16.09 -2.18 -2.05
CA GLU A 158 16.88 -1.74 -0.91
C GLU A 158 15.99 -1.14 0.16
N ALA A 159 15.09 -0.27 -0.23
CA ALA A 159 14.25 0.46 0.73
C ALA A 159 13.28 -0.45 1.45
N PHE A 160 12.74 -1.44 0.76
CA PHE A 160 11.59 -2.16 1.29
C PHE A 160 11.83 -3.63 1.59
N THR A 161 13.09 -4.05 1.58
CA THR A 161 13.42 -5.39 2.03
C THR A 161 12.91 -5.67 3.44
N PRO A 162 13.03 -4.72 4.41
CA PRO A 162 12.57 -5.02 5.75
C PRO A 162 11.06 -4.94 5.95
N ALA A 163 10.30 -4.68 4.91
CA ALA A 163 8.85 -4.58 5.05
C ALA A 163 8.25 -5.88 5.54
N ARG A 164 7.28 -5.77 6.42
CA ARG A 164 6.54 -6.94 6.89
C ARG A 164 5.75 -7.55 5.75
N ARG A 165 5.10 -6.71 4.95
CA ARG A 165 4.31 -7.14 3.81
C ARG A 165 4.46 -6.15 2.67
N ARG A 166 4.48 -6.64 1.44
CA ARG A 166 4.51 -5.79 0.25
C ARG A 166 3.37 -6.17 -0.66
N LEU A 167 2.60 -5.18 -1.07
CA LEU A 167 1.46 -5.37 -1.96
C LEU A 167 1.71 -4.55 -3.21
N ALA A 168 1.94 -5.21 -4.31
CA ALA A 168 2.18 -4.54 -5.58
C ALA A 168 0.88 -4.52 -6.39
N LEU A 169 0.60 -3.38 -7.00
CA LEU A 169 -0.60 -3.21 -7.80
C LEU A 169 -0.22 -2.84 -9.21
N THR A 170 -0.94 -3.36 -10.17
CA THR A 170 -0.76 -2.93 -11.54
C THR A 170 -2.10 -2.99 -12.25
N GLY A 171 -2.37 -1.97 -13.06
CA GLY A 171 -3.60 -1.90 -13.83
C GLY A 171 -3.48 -2.53 -15.18
N THR A 172 -2.28 -2.86 -15.58
CA THR A 172 -2.04 -3.38 -16.90
C THR A 172 -1.25 -4.65 -16.80
N PRO A 173 -1.73 -5.73 -17.33
CA PRO A 173 -0.96 -6.94 -17.33
C PRO A 173 0.33 -6.62 -18.05
N PHE A 174 1.43 -7.01 -17.50
CA PHE A 174 2.67 -6.78 -18.15
C PHE A 174 2.56 -7.47 -19.46
N ARG A 175 3.10 -6.99 -20.42
CA ARG A 175 3.25 -7.67 -21.61
C ARG A 175 2.69 -9.02 -21.49
N SER A 176 1.50 -9.07 -21.47
CA SER A 176 0.83 -10.30 -21.25
C SER A 176 1.42 -11.44 -21.98
N ASP A 177 2.07 -11.12 -23.01
CA ASP A 177 2.58 -12.17 -23.84
C ASP A 177 3.89 -12.66 -23.38
N THR A 178 4.66 -11.86 -22.75
CA THR A 178 5.99 -12.25 -22.55
C THR A 178 6.39 -12.29 -21.17
N SER A 179 5.80 -11.49 -20.42
CA SER A 179 6.34 -11.28 -19.20
C SER A 179 5.51 -11.68 -18.20
N PRO A 180 5.74 -12.77 -17.77
CA PRO A 180 5.18 -13.06 -16.53
C PRO A 180 5.73 -12.07 -15.67
N ILE A 181 5.35 -11.50 -15.01
CA ILE A 181 5.75 -10.54 -14.10
C ILE A 181 6.90 -10.88 -13.24
#